data_d009229785a18db45d4e0498abdca479
#
_entry.id   d009229785a18db45d4e0498abdca479
#
_cell.length_a   1.000
_cell.length_b   1.000
_cell.length_c   1.000
_cell.angle_alpha   90.00
_cell.angle_beta   90.00
_cell.angle_gamma   90.00
#
_symmetry.space_group_name_H-M   'P 1'
#
loop_
_entity.id
_entity.type
_entity.pdbx_description
1 polymer ?
#
loop_
_entity_poly.entity_id
_entity_poly.type
_entity_poly.pdbx_seq_one_letter_code
_entity_poly.pdbx_strand_id
1 'polypeptide(L)'
;MAFRLIPREEKFFDDFSALAEQIRHGAALLDTMLAPDRPIWDKADEIKEVEHKCDFLTHEIIQRLNRTFVTPLDREDIFALARSLDDVMDAIDACATLVRLYHIDTLRFGARELSRLIVDSVEQIACAMRALEGRRGVAECAVEINRLENEADRVHQQAVQSLFADEADAVKIIKWKEILDFLEEATDRCEDVANVVEGVVVKHA
;
A
#
# COMPACT_ATOMS: atom_id res chain seq x y z
N MET A 1 22.77 39.80 1.95
CA MET A 1 21.77 38.77 1.55
C MET A 1 22.47 37.41 1.73
N ALA A 2 22.13 36.68 2.77
CA ALA A 2 22.63 35.32 2.97
C ALA A 2 21.85 34.39 2.02
N PHE A 3 22.52 33.84 1.02
CA PHE A 3 21.97 32.71 0.27
C PHE A 3 21.85 31.53 1.23
N ARG A 4 20.64 31.23 1.66
CA ARG A 4 20.32 29.94 2.29
C ARG A 4 20.41 28.87 1.18
N LEU A 5 21.58 28.26 1.06
CA LEU A 5 21.73 26.95 0.42
C LEU A 5 21.13 25.91 1.37
N ILE A 6 19.81 25.88 1.47
CA ILE A 6 19.13 24.72 2.05
C ILE A 6 19.19 23.67 0.94
N PRO A 7 19.84 22.51 1.18
CA PRO A 7 19.83 21.44 0.21
C PRO A 7 18.38 21.06 -0.10
N ARG A 8 18.05 20.87 -1.37
CA ARG A 8 16.75 20.35 -1.82
C ARG A 8 16.56 18.86 -1.45
N GLU A 9 17.50 18.30 -0.73
CA GLU A 9 17.60 16.90 -0.34
C GLU A 9 16.50 16.46 0.63
N GLU A 10 16.12 17.31 1.58
CA GLU A 10 15.09 17.06 2.59
C GLU A 10 13.70 16.77 1.99
N LYS A 11 13.40 17.33 0.83
CA LYS A 11 12.06 17.23 0.24
C LYS A 11 11.66 15.83 -0.25
N PHE A 12 12.60 14.97 -0.63
CA PHE A 12 12.24 13.60 -1.06
C PHE A 12 11.71 12.77 0.12
N PHE A 13 12.29 12.89 1.30
CA PHE A 13 11.83 12.20 2.49
C PHE A 13 10.47 12.70 2.96
N ASP A 14 10.24 14.02 2.88
CA ASP A 14 8.93 14.62 3.15
C ASP A 14 7.89 14.14 2.14
N ASP A 15 8.22 14.09 0.86
CA ASP A 15 7.35 13.64 -0.22
C ASP A 15 6.96 12.16 -0.02
N PHE A 16 7.92 11.27 0.31
CA PHE A 16 7.64 9.86 0.61
C PHE A 16 6.76 9.70 1.86
N SER A 17 7.02 10.48 2.90
CA SER A 17 6.20 10.48 4.10
C SER A 17 4.77 10.94 3.80
N ALA A 18 4.60 11.96 2.97
CA ALA A 18 3.29 12.45 2.56
C ALA A 18 2.53 11.41 1.71
N LEU A 19 3.22 10.72 0.79
CA LEU A 19 2.63 9.65 -0.01
C LEU A 19 2.18 8.48 0.87
N ALA A 20 3.03 8.02 1.80
CA ALA A 20 2.70 6.95 2.73
C ALA A 20 1.50 7.30 3.64
N GLU A 21 1.35 8.57 4.05
CA GLU A 21 0.17 9.01 4.81
C GLU A 21 -1.13 8.98 3.99
N GLN A 22 -1.08 9.24 2.67
CA GLN A 22 -2.25 9.07 1.82
C GLN A 22 -2.61 7.58 1.66
N ILE A 23 -1.62 6.71 1.45
CA ILE A 23 -1.84 5.25 1.36
C ILE A 23 -2.47 4.74 2.69
N ARG A 24 -1.98 5.21 3.84
CA ARG A 24 -2.55 4.90 5.16
C ARG A 24 -4.02 5.31 5.26
N HIS A 25 -4.36 6.47 4.71
CA HIS A 25 -5.76 6.91 4.64
C HIS A 25 -6.60 6.00 3.74
N GLY A 26 -6.09 5.61 2.57
CA GLY A 26 -6.75 4.67 1.66
C GLY A 26 -7.00 3.30 2.29
N ALA A 27 -6.00 2.73 2.96
CA ALA A 27 -6.12 1.47 3.69
C ALA A 27 -7.19 1.52 4.79
N ALA A 28 -7.24 2.62 5.57
CA ALA A 28 -8.26 2.82 6.61
C ALA A 28 -9.67 2.96 6.03
N LEU A 29 -9.82 3.56 4.84
CA LEU A 29 -11.09 3.63 4.13
C LEU A 29 -11.54 2.24 3.64
N LEU A 30 -10.60 1.41 3.12
CA LEU A 30 -10.90 0.04 2.72
C LEU A 30 -11.35 -0.80 3.92
N ASP A 31 -10.66 -0.72 5.05
CA ASP A 31 -11.07 -1.42 6.27
C ASP A 31 -12.46 -0.95 6.74
N THR A 32 -12.72 0.36 6.70
CA THR A 32 -14.04 0.91 7.00
C THR A 32 -15.12 0.39 6.02
N MET A 33 -14.79 0.27 4.73
CA MET A 33 -15.68 -0.28 3.70
C MET A 33 -16.06 -1.72 4.00
N LEU A 34 -15.10 -2.53 4.47
CA LEU A 34 -15.24 -3.96 4.71
C LEU A 34 -15.55 -4.31 6.18
N ALA A 35 -15.68 -3.33 7.08
CA ALA A 35 -15.98 -3.58 8.50
C ALA A 35 -17.38 -4.15 8.75
N PRO A 36 -18.49 -3.65 8.15
CA PRO A 36 -19.82 -4.22 8.36
C PRO A 36 -20.01 -5.48 7.50
N ASP A 37 -20.99 -6.31 7.85
CA ASP A 37 -21.33 -7.51 7.07
C ASP A 37 -21.74 -7.18 5.64
N ARG A 38 -22.33 -6.01 5.44
CA ARG A 38 -22.62 -5.45 4.12
C ARG A 38 -21.64 -4.31 3.84
N PRO A 39 -20.79 -4.41 2.82
CA PRO A 39 -19.83 -3.38 2.47
C PRO A 39 -20.45 -2.00 2.22
N ILE A 40 -19.74 -0.94 2.60
CA ILE A 40 -20.14 0.46 2.36
C ILE A 40 -19.61 0.90 1.00
N TRP A 41 -20.38 0.70 -0.05
CA TRP A 41 -19.95 0.91 -1.45
C TRP A 41 -19.50 2.35 -1.75
N ASP A 42 -20.09 3.36 -1.10
CA ASP A 42 -19.74 4.77 -1.31
C ASP A 42 -18.27 5.06 -0.93
N LYS A 43 -17.66 4.22 -0.09
CA LYS A 43 -16.24 4.34 0.25
C LYS A 43 -15.31 4.13 -0.94
N ALA A 44 -15.74 3.43 -1.98
CA ALA A 44 -14.94 3.29 -3.20
C ALA A 44 -14.68 4.64 -3.89
N ASP A 45 -15.59 5.61 -3.83
CA ASP A 45 -15.35 6.95 -4.39
C ASP A 45 -14.32 7.75 -3.55
N GLU A 46 -14.40 7.62 -2.21
CA GLU A 46 -13.41 8.24 -1.32
C GLU A 46 -12.01 7.63 -1.52
N ILE A 47 -11.93 6.29 -1.70
CA ILE A 47 -10.67 5.58 -1.99
C ILE A 47 -10.10 6.04 -3.33
N LYS A 48 -10.93 6.20 -4.37
CA LYS A 48 -10.51 6.71 -5.68
C LYS A 48 -9.97 8.13 -5.61
N GLU A 49 -10.54 9.00 -4.76
CA GLU A 49 -9.99 10.33 -4.54
C GLU A 49 -8.61 10.29 -3.86
N VAL A 50 -8.36 9.31 -3.00
CA VAL A 50 -7.05 9.11 -2.37
C VAL A 50 -6.04 8.60 -3.39
N GLU A 51 -6.41 7.64 -4.24
CA GLU A 51 -5.55 7.13 -5.32
C GLU A 51 -5.12 8.27 -6.26
N HIS A 52 -6.04 9.13 -6.72
CA HIS A 52 -5.68 10.30 -7.53
C HIS A 52 -4.68 11.24 -6.82
N LYS A 53 -4.73 11.35 -5.48
CA LYS A 53 -3.75 12.14 -4.72
C LYS A 53 -2.39 11.44 -4.67
N CYS A 54 -2.36 10.11 -4.54
CA CYS A 54 -1.13 9.32 -4.58
C CYS A 54 -0.47 9.42 -5.95
N ASP A 55 -1.22 9.25 -7.03
CA ASP A 55 -0.78 9.47 -8.40
C ASP A 55 -0.12 10.84 -8.59
N PHE A 56 -0.78 11.90 -8.09
CA PHE A 56 -0.25 13.25 -8.16
C PHE A 56 1.07 13.38 -7.39
N LEU A 57 1.16 12.86 -6.17
CA LEU A 57 2.37 12.92 -5.35
C LEU A 57 3.51 12.11 -5.99
N THR A 58 3.24 10.92 -6.50
CA THR A 58 4.19 10.08 -7.22
C THR A 58 4.73 10.81 -8.45
N HIS A 59 3.87 11.45 -9.21
CA HIS A 59 4.27 12.27 -10.36
C HIS A 59 5.17 13.45 -9.95
N GLU A 60 4.85 14.15 -8.86
CA GLU A 60 5.67 15.26 -8.32
C GLU A 60 7.06 14.77 -7.87
N ILE A 61 7.15 13.59 -7.22
CA ILE A 61 8.43 12.96 -6.85
C ILE A 61 9.27 12.70 -8.10
N ILE A 62 8.69 12.08 -9.13
CA ILE A 62 9.38 11.77 -10.39
C ILE A 62 9.79 13.04 -11.14
N GLN A 63 8.94 14.06 -11.20
CA GLN A 63 9.30 15.36 -11.80
C GLN A 63 10.44 16.04 -11.04
N ARG A 64 10.41 16.02 -9.70
CA ARG A 64 11.48 16.55 -8.86
C ARG A 64 12.79 15.81 -9.12
N LEU A 65 12.74 14.47 -9.17
CA LEU A 65 13.89 13.63 -9.51
C LEU A 65 14.53 14.06 -10.84
N ASN A 66 13.72 14.29 -11.88
CA ASN A 66 14.21 14.70 -13.19
C ASN A 66 14.85 16.10 -13.23
N ARG A 67 14.50 16.98 -12.28
CA ARG A 67 15.03 18.35 -12.20
C ARG A 67 16.16 18.51 -11.18
N THR A 68 16.41 17.49 -10.34
CA THR A 68 17.43 17.55 -9.27
C THR A 68 18.72 16.90 -9.76
N PHE A 69 19.82 17.63 -9.66
CA PHE A 69 21.14 17.15 -10.10
C PHE A 69 21.82 16.26 -9.05
N VAL A 70 21.71 16.62 -7.78
CA VAL A 70 22.21 15.81 -6.64
C VAL A 70 21.03 15.37 -5.82
N THR A 71 20.95 14.06 -5.54
CA THR A 71 19.85 13.42 -4.80
C THR A 71 20.39 12.74 -3.53
N PRO A 72 19.58 12.66 -2.44
CA PRO A 72 20.02 12.07 -1.16
C PRO A 72 20.17 10.55 -1.20
N LEU A 73 19.51 9.92 -2.16
CA LEU A 73 19.52 8.49 -2.47
C LEU A 73 19.83 8.30 -3.96
N ASP A 74 20.16 7.09 -4.37
CA ASP A 74 20.32 6.76 -5.79
C ASP A 74 19.01 7.07 -6.55
N ARG A 75 19.14 7.65 -7.74
CA ARG A 75 17.98 8.03 -8.56
C ARG A 75 17.05 6.85 -8.87
N GLU A 76 17.64 5.68 -9.09
CA GLU A 76 16.91 4.44 -9.34
C GLU A 76 16.11 4.01 -8.11
N ASP A 77 16.67 4.19 -6.91
CA ASP A 77 16.01 3.86 -5.65
C ASP A 77 14.84 4.82 -5.35
N ILE A 78 15.03 6.13 -5.60
CA ILE A 78 13.94 7.12 -5.48
C ILE A 78 12.79 6.78 -6.43
N PHE A 79 13.10 6.43 -7.67
CA PHE A 79 12.10 6.05 -8.65
C PHE A 79 11.38 4.76 -8.26
N ALA A 80 12.12 3.72 -7.87
CA ALA A 80 11.57 2.45 -7.46
C ALA A 80 10.66 2.60 -6.23
N LEU A 81 11.10 3.37 -5.22
CA LEU A 81 10.32 3.60 -4.02
C LEU A 81 9.02 4.38 -4.29
N ALA A 82 9.08 5.42 -5.14
CA ALA A 82 7.87 6.15 -5.52
C ALA A 82 6.85 5.25 -6.22
N ARG A 83 7.33 4.36 -7.12
CA ARG A 83 6.46 3.44 -7.86
C ARG A 83 5.89 2.34 -6.97
N SER A 84 6.71 1.72 -6.13
CA SER A 84 6.21 0.67 -5.24
C SER A 84 5.21 1.18 -4.22
N LEU A 85 5.35 2.43 -3.74
CA LEU A 85 4.34 3.06 -2.88
C LEU A 85 3.02 3.29 -3.64
N ASP A 86 3.07 3.75 -4.88
CA ASP A 86 1.91 3.94 -5.75
C ASP A 86 1.17 2.62 -6.00
N ASP A 87 1.91 1.55 -6.31
CA ASP A 87 1.37 0.21 -6.58
C ASP A 87 0.55 -0.34 -5.38
N VAL A 88 0.90 0.02 -4.12
CA VAL A 88 0.09 -0.33 -2.93
C VAL A 88 -1.29 0.33 -2.99
N MET A 89 -1.34 1.62 -3.32
CA MET A 89 -2.62 2.34 -3.40
C MET A 89 -3.47 1.85 -4.55
N ASP A 90 -2.86 1.53 -5.69
CA ASP A 90 -3.53 0.96 -6.85
C ASP A 90 -4.23 -0.37 -6.51
N ALA A 91 -3.56 -1.26 -5.78
CA ALA A 91 -4.15 -2.52 -5.33
C ALA A 91 -5.34 -2.30 -4.38
N ILE A 92 -5.25 -1.33 -3.46
CA ILE A 92 -6.33 -0.94 -2.55
C ILE A 92 -7.53 -0.41 -3.35
N ASP A 93 -7.32 0.49 -4.32
CA ASP A 93 -8.39 1.04 -5.17
C ASP A 93 -9.03 -0.05 -6.05
N ALA A 94 -8.22 -0.93 -6.64
CA ALA A 94 -8.72 -2.03 -7.44
C ALA A 94 -9.66 -2.94 -6.64
N CYS A 95 -9.28 -3.32 -5.41
CA CYS A 95 -10.14 -4.11 -4.53
C CYS A 95 -11.47 -3.39 -4.24
N ALA A 96 -11.42 -2.12 -3.81
CA ALA A 96 -12.62 -1.34 -3.50
C ALA A 96 -13.55 -1.18 -4.72
N THR A 97 -12.97 -0.98 -5.89
CA THR A 97 -13.68 -0.90 -7.17
C THR A 97 -14.41 -2.21 -7.49
N LEU A 98 -13.75 -3.37 -7.29
CA LEU A 98 -14.38 -4.67 -7.54
C LEU A 98 -15.51 -4.97 -6.57
N VAL A 99 -15.37 -4.67 -5.29
CA VAL A 99 -16.42 -4.84 -4.28
C VAL A 99 -17.69 -4.08 -4.70
N ARG A 100 -17.54 -2.84 -5.17
CA ARG A 100 -18.66 -2.04 -5.70
C ARG A 100 -19.18 -2.56 -7.04
N LEU A 101 -18.31 -2.80 -8.01
CA LEU A 101 -18.64 -3.25 -9.36
C LEU A 101 -19.43 -4.54 -9.35
N TYR A 102 -19.06 -5.46 -8.48
CA TYR A 102 -19.71 -6.76 -8.34
C TYR A 102 -20.95 -6.73 -7.46
N HIS A 103 -21.28 -5.57 -6.89
CA HIS A 103 -22.41 -5.39 -5.97
C HIS A 103 -22.35 -6.39 -4.80
N ILE A 104 -21.19 -6.52 -4.18
CA ILE A 104 -21.03 -7.41 -3.03
C ILE A 104 -21.90 -6.91 -1.89
N ASP A 105 -22.82 -7.73 -1.44
CA ASP A 105 -23.81 -7.42 -0.39
C ASP A 105 -23.54 -8.16 0.93
N THR A 106 -22.66 -9.15 0.93
CA THR A 106 -22.31 -9.93 2.11
C THR A 106 -20.83 -10.32 2.05
N LEU A 107 -20.10 -10.06 3.11
CA LEU A 107 -18.69 -10.42 3.20
C LEU A 107 -18.49 -11.93 3.35
N ARG A 108 -17.36 -12.38 2.82
CA ARG A 108 -16.84 -13.73 3.00
C ARG A 108 -15.72 -13.76 4.04
N PHE A 109 -15.49 -14.98 4.57
CA PHE A 109 -14.35 -15.25 5.44
C PHE A 109 -13.03 -14.76 4.82
N GLY A 110 -12.18 -14.17 5.60
CA GLY A 110 -10.86 -13.67 5.21
C GLY A 110 -10.86 -12.21 4.77
N ALA A 111 -11.94 -11.66 4.24
CA ALA A 111 -11.92 -10.30 3.68
C ALA A 111 -11.61 -9.21 4.73
N ARG A 112 -12.17 -9.32 5.94
CA ARG A 112 -11.87 -8.38 7.05
C ARG A 112 -10.48 -8.57 7.62
N GLU A 113 -10.07 -9.81 7.74
CA GLU A 113 -8.74 -10.14 8.24
C GLU A 113 -7.68 -9.56 7.31
N LEU A 114 -7.82 -9.75 5.99
CA LEU A 114 -6.91 -9.19 4.99
C LEU A 114 -6.92 -7.66 5.00
N SER A 115 -8.09 -7.00 5.10
CA SER A 115 -8.14 -5.53 5.16
C SER A 115 -7.40 -4.97 6.38
N ARG A 116 -7.47 -5.64 7.52
CA ARG A 116 -6.71 -5.24 8.72
C ARG A 116 -5.21 -5.45 8.55
N LEU A 117 -4.80 -6.57 7.94
CA LEU A 117 -3.39 -6.82 7.65
C LEU A 117 -2.82 -5.78 6.68
N ILE A 118 -3.61 -5.31 5.71
CA ILE A 118 -3.24 -4.19 4.84
C ILE A 118 -3.03 -2.91 5.68
N VAL A 119 -3.95 -2.58 6.59
CA VAL A 119 -3.79 -1.40 7.48
C VAL A 119 -2.52 -1.50 8.31
N ASP A 120 -2.27 -2.66 8.92
CA ASP A 120 -1.09 -2.88 9.75
C ASP A 120 0.21 -2.80 8.92
N SER A 121 0.23 -3.36 7.70
CA SER A 121 1.38 -3.29 6.79
C SER A 121 1.67 -1.86 6.33
N VAL A 122 0.64 -1.11 5.97
CA VAL A 122 0.77 0.30 5.55
C VAL A 122 1.21 1.20 6.72
N GLU A 123 0.83 0.90 7.96
CA GLU A 123 1.36 1.62 9.14
C GLU A 123 2.87 1.40 9.28
N GLN A 124 3.37 0.18 9.00
CA GLN A 124 4.80 -0.10 8.99
C GLN A 124 5.52 0.61 7.82
N ILE A 125 4.88 0.71 6.64
CA ILE A 125 5.41 1.53 5.53
C ILE A 125 5.54 3.00 5.97
N ALA A 126 4.50 3.57 6.57
CA ALA A 126 4.55 4.96 7.05
C ALA A 126 5.64 5.15 8.13
N CYS A 127 5.85 4.15 9.00
CA CYS A 127 6.95 4.13 9.95
C CYS A 127 8.31 4.12 9.23
N ALA A 128 8.50 3.26 8.23
CA ALA A 128 9.73 3.16 7.46
C ALA A 128 10.04 4.46 6.71
N MET A 129 9.04 5.12 6.10
CA MET A 129 9.22 6.40 5.39
C MET A 129 9.69 7.52 6.33
N ARG A 130 9.10 7.63 7.53
CA ARG A 130 9.54 8.59 8.56
C ARG A 130 10.96 8.31 9.06
N ALA A 131 11.37 7.04 9.08
CA ALA A 131 12.68 6.61 9.54
C ALA A 131 13.77 6.68 8.47
N LEU A 132 13.40 6.79 7.19
CA LEU A 132 14.28 6.60 6.03
C LEU A 132 15.43 7.60 6.00
N GLU A 133 15.21 8.88 6.32
CA GLU A 133 16.26 9.90 6.38
C GLU A 133 17.34 9.55 7.40
N GLY A 134 16.93 9.15 8.61
CA GLY A 134 17.83 8.76 9.70
C GLY A 134 18.31 7.32 9.62
N ARG A 135 17.73 6.49 8.76
CA ARG A 135 18.03 5.06 8.51
C ARG A 135 17.96 4.16 9.75
N ARG A 136 17.36 4.65 10.83
CA ARG A 136 17.25 3.90 12.10
C ARG A 136 15.80 3.39 12.24
N GLY A 137 15.65 2.08 12.48
CA GLY A 137 14.35 1.46 12.66
C GLY A 137 13.67 1.02 11.35
N VAL A 138 14.33 1.25 10.19
CA VAL A 138 13.79 0.88 8.87
C VAL A 138 13.74 -0.64 8.72
N ALA A 139 14.82 -1.33 9.12
CA ALA A 139 14.90 -2.79 9.02
C ALA A 139 13.84 -3.48 9.91
N GLU A 140 13.56 -2.93 11.08
CA GLU A 140 12.52 -3.45 11.97
C GLU A 140 11.12 -3.33 11.34
N CYS A 141 10.83 -2.19 10.65
CA CYS A 141 9.58 -2.02 9.92
C CYS A 141 9.49 -3.03 8.75
N ALA A 142 10.57 -3.25 8.00
CA ALA A 142 10.60 -4.20 6.88
C ALA A 142 10.36 -5.65 7.36
N VAL A 143 11.00 -6.06 8.44
CA VAL A 143 10.77 -7.39 9.06
C VAL A 143 9.31 -7.58 9.46
N GLU A 144 8.67 -6.54 10.00
CA GLU A 144 7.27 -6.63 10.40
C GLU A 144 6.34 -6.67 9.18
N ILE A 145 6.62 -5.94 8.09
CA ILE A 145 5.88 -6.04 6.82
C ILE A 145 5.93 -7.46 6.29
N ASN A 146 7.12 -8.07 6.21
CA ASN A 146 7.28 -9.47 5.77
C ASN A 146 6.51 -10.46 6.66
N ARG A 147 6.44 -10.22 7.96
CA ARG A 147 5.64 -11.04 8.88
C ARG A 147 4.14 -10.93 8.58
N LEU A 148 3.67 -9.71 8.32
CA LEU A 148 2.25 -9.43 8.02
C LEU A 148 1.83 -10.00 6.67
N GLU A 149 2.69 -9.91 5.64
CA GLU A 149 2.50 -10.56 4.34
C GLU A 149 2.35 -12.08 4.50
N ASN A 150 3.26 -12.75 5.18
CA ASN A 150 3.18 -14.19 5.46
C ASN A 150 1.90 -14.59 6.26
N GLU A 151 1.34 -13.68 7.04
CA GLU A 151 0.05 -13.88 7.73
C GLU A 151 -1.11 -13.71 6.73
N ALA A 152 -1.04 -12.70 5.85
CA ALA A 152 -2.04 -12.45 4.81
C ALA A 152 -2.13 -13.63 3.83
N ASP A 153 -1.02 -14.17 3.37
CA ASP A 153 -0.93 -15.39 2.57
C ASP A 153 -1.72 -16.55 3.17
N ARG A 154 -1.53 -16.80 4.47
CA ARG A 154 -2.26 -17.87 5.15
C ARG A 154 -3.75 -17.61 5.20
N VAL A 155 -4.16 -16.38 5.49
CA VAL A 155 -5.57 -15.98 5.52
C VAL A 155 -6.18 -16.12 4.13
N HIS A 156 -5.49 -15.65 3.08
CA HIS A 156 -5.90 -15.78 1.68
C HIS A 156 -6.10 -17.25 1.30
N GLN A 157 -5.12 -18.13 1.56
CA GLN A 157 -5.23 -19.56 1.25
C GLN A 157 -6.43 -20.21 1.96
N GLN A 158 -6.68 -19.88 3.24
CA GLN A 158 -7.84 -20.38 3.97
C GLN A 158 -9.16 -19.82 3.42
N ALA A 159 -9.18 -18.54 3.06
CA ALA A 159 -10.36 -17.89 2.47
C ALA A 159 -10.73 -18.52 1.12
N VAL A 160 -9.74 -18.73 0.26
CA VAL A 160 -9.93 -19.42 -1.03
C VAL A 160 -10.41 -20.87 -0.83
N GLN A 161 -9.81 -21.60 0.11
CA GLN A 161 -10.26 -22.97 0.44
C GLN A 161 -11.73 -23.00 0.90
N SER A 162 -12.12 -22.11 1.82
CA SER A 162 -13.51 -21.98 2.29
C SER A 162 -14.45 -21.58 1.16
N LEU A 163 -14.05 -20.66 0.29
CA LEU A 163 -14.84 -20.22 -0.85
C LEU A 163 -15.20 -21.39 -1.77
N PHE A 164 -14.25 -22.24 -2.11
CA PHE A 164 -14.48 -23.40 -2.98
C PHE A 164 -15.22 -24.56 -2.28
N ALA A 165 -15.16 -24.63 -0.96
CA ALA A 165 -15.88 -25.66 -0.20
C ALA A 165 -17.36 -25.31 0.03
N ASP A 166 -17.65 -24.01 0.27
CA ASP A 166 -18.94 -23.58 0.81
C ASP A 166 -19.84 -22.90 -0.26
N GLU A 167 -19.31 -22.51 -1.42
CA GLU A 167 -20.08 -21.82 -2.46
C GLU A 167 -20.28 -22.72 -3.67
N ALA A 168 -21.52 -22.79 -4.12
CA ALA A 168 -21.91 -23.58 -5.31
C ALA A 168 -22.10 -22.71 -6.56
N ASP A 169 -22.30 -21.40 -6.40
CA ASP A 169 -22.48 -20.45 -7.50
C ASP A 169 -21.12 -20.05 -8.09
N ALA A 170 -20.85 -20.52 -9.31
CA ALA A 170 -19.60 -20.25 -10.00
C ALA A 170 -19.33 -18.74 -10.21
N VAL A 171 -20.38 -17.92 -10.41
CA VAL A 171 -20.22 -16.46 -10.56
C VAL A 171 -19.79 -15.83 -9.24
N LYS A 172 -20.32 -16.28 -8.12
CA LYS A 172 -19.89 -15.81 -6.79
C LYS A 172 -18.47 -16.26 -6.48
N ILE A 173 -18.10 -17.49 -6.86
CA ILE A 173 -16.73 -17.98 -6.70
C ILE A 173 -15.75 -17.07 -7.46
N ILE A 174 -16.04 -16.76 -8.74
CA ILE A 174 -15.17 -15.88 -9.55
C ILE A 174 -15.03 -14.51 -8.91
N LYS A 175 -16.15 -13.85 -8.56
CA LYS A 175 -16.13 -12.53 -7.95
C LYS A 175 -15.31 -12.48 -6.66
N TRP A 176 -15.53 -13.43 -5.76
CA TRP A 176 -14.86 -13.47 -4.48
C TRP A 176 -13.40 -13.89 -4.59
N LYS A 177 -13.09 -14.81 -5.51
CA LYS A 177 -11.70 -15.18 -5.78
C LYS A 177 -10.89 -13.94 -6.20
N GLU A 178 -11.41 -13.15 -7.13
CA GLU A 178 -10.75 -11.94 -7.63
C GLU A 178 -10.60 -10.88 -6.53
N ILE A 179 -11.62 -10.67 -5.69
CA ILE A 179 -11.52 -9.73 -4.55
C ILE A 179 -10.49 -10.18 -3.52
N LEU A 180 -10.46 -11.48 -3.19
CA LEU A 180 -9.47 -12.02 -2.25
C LEU A 180 -8.05 -11.91 -2.80
N ASP A 181 -7.86 -12.12 -4.10
CA ASP A 181 -6.57 -11.96 -4.76
C ASP A 181 -6.07 -10.51 -4.69
N PHE A 182 -6.93 -9.52 -4.93
CA PHE A 182 -6.52 -8.11 -4.80
C PHE A 182 -6.28 -7.67 -3.36
N LEU A 183 -6.94 -8.29 -2.38
CA LEU A 183 -6.63 -8.04 -0.97
C LEU A 183 -5.25 -8.57 -0.58
N GLU A 184 -4.89 -9.75 -1.06
CA GLU A 184 -3.56 -10.32 -0.86
C GLU A 184 -2.50 -9.55 -1.68
N GLU A 185 -2.78 -9.21 -2.95
CA GLU A 185 -1.88 -8.40 -3.77
C GLU A 185 -1.52 -7.07 -3.08
N ALA A 186 -2.43 -6.45 -2.32
CA ALA A 186 -2.12 -5.22 -1.59
C ALA A 186 -1.08 -5.45 -0.49
N THR A 187 -1.05 -6.62 0.16
CA THR A 187 0.00 -6.97 1.13
C THR A 187 1.32 -7.33 0.46
N ASP A 188 1.29 -7.99 -0.70
CA ASP A 188 2.46 -8.26 -1.53
C ASP A 188 3.13 -6.95 -1.99
N ARG A 189 2.33 -5.95 -2.40
CA ARG A 189 2.86 -4.63 -2.74
C ARG A 189 3.50 -3.93 -1.54
N CYS A 190 2.99 -4.17 -0.32
CA CYS A 190 3.67 -3.67 0.89
C CYS A 190 5.03 -4.35 1.10
N GLU A 191 5.16 -5.65 0.81
CA GLU A 191 6.45 -6.36 0.83
C GLU A 191 7.40 -5.82 -0.23
N ASP A 192 6.92 -5.52 -1.44
CA ASP A 192 7.73 -4.88 -2.49
C ASP A 192 8.35 -3.55 -2.01
N VAL A 193 7.57 -2.73 -1.27
CA VAL A 193 8.10 -1.50 -0.64
C VAL A 193 9.19 -1.83 0.38
N ALA A 194 8.99 -2.84 1.24
CA ALA A 194 9.98 -3.25 2.23
C ALA A 194 11.28 -3.69 1.57
N ASN A 195 11.20 -4.49 0.49
CA ASN A 195 12.36 -4.95 -0.28
C ASN A 195 13.16 -3.78 -0.90
N VAL A 196 12.47 -2.78 -1.45
CA VAL A 196 13.13 -1.57 -1.98
C VAL A 196 13.84 -0.80 -0.86
N VAL A 197 13.17 -0.59 0.26
CA VAL A 197 13.72 0.18 1.40
C VAL A 197 14.90 -0.53 2.03
N GLU A 198 14.86 -1.85 2.19
CA GLU A 198 16.02 -2.63 2.66
C GLU A 198 17.22 -2.48 1.70
N GLY A 199 16.97 -2.53 0.39
CA GLY A 199 18.00 -2.29 -0.62
C GLY A 199 18.66 -0.92 -0.47
N VAL A 200 17.87 0.13 -0.20
CA VAL A 200 18.36 1.49 0.06
C VAL A 200 19.25 1.53 1.30
N VAL A 201 18.82 0.91 2.40
CA VAL A 201 19.59 0.91 3.67
C VAL A 201 20.92 0.18 3.50
N VAL A 202 20.92 -0.98 2.84
CA VAL A 202 22.14 -1.78 2.61
C VAL A 202 23.18 -1.03 1.76
N LYS A 203 22.75 -0.31 0.72
CA LYS A 203 23.67 0.47 -0.15
C LYS A 203 24.35 1.63 0.58
N HIS A 204 23.74 2.09 1.66
CA HIS A 204 24.20 3.29 2.39
C HIS A 204 24.66 2.99 3.82
N ALA A 205 24.79 1.70 4.21
CA ALA A 205 25.39 1.27 5.49
C ALA A 205 26.95 1.24 5.41
#